data_4ee2c58898a33cefef337d7d093fe8a6
#
_entry.id   4ee2c58898a33cefef337d7d093fe8a6
#
_cell.length_a   1.000
_cell.length_b   1.000
_cell.length_c   1.000
_cell.angle_alpha   90.00
_cell.angle_beta   90.00
_cell.angle_gamma   90.00
#
_symmetry.space_group_name_H-M   'P 1'
#
loop_
_entity.id
_entity.type
_entity.pdbx_description
1 polymer ?
#
loop_
_entity_poly.entity_id
_entity_poly.type
_entity_poly.pdbx_seq_one_letter_code
_entity_poly.pdbx_strand_id
1 'polypeptide(L)'
;MTNLRVKLSLLLSILVSGYIFAWGVTGHRVIAEIAENHLSRKSKREIKKLLGKEKMVYWANWADAIKSDSTDTWKGTSQWHYINVEPQPDFKAFEEKVKEQTHPNVYNQILALSKTLKNKNLPKEERKTALKFLIHLMGDMAQPLHTGRAEDLGGNKIEITYFGSKTNLHSFWDSKLIDSQKYSYTEYAEILDTKSKEEIKKIQSGTLMDWLYDSHKAANKIYAATPHGEKVSYAYQYKFNDVLERQLLNGGLRLAKLLNDIFG
;
A
#
# COMPACT_ATOMS: atom_id res chain seq x y z
N MET A 1 -65.56 6.84 9.78
CA MET A 1 -64.57 7.33 8.82
C MET A 1 -63.22 7.46 9.56
N THR A 2 -62.41 6.44 9.52
CA THR A 2 -61.14 6.36 10.25
C THR A 2 -59.98 6.49 9.27
N ASN A 3 -59.29 7.60 9.37
CA ASN A 3 -58.09 7.89 8.56
C ASN A 3 -56.90 7.05 9.01
N LEU A 4 -56.51 6.06 8.22
CA LEU A 4 -55.31 5.27 8.40
C LEU A 4 -54.14 6.03 7.81
N ARG A 5 -53.34 6.70 8.66
CA ARG A 5 -52.07 7.32 8.24
C ARG A 5 -51.01 6.24 8.17
N VAL A 6 -50.71 5.78 6.95
CA VAL A 6 -49.54 4.94 6.67
C VAL A 6 -48.28 5.80 6.81
N LYS A 7 -47.52 5.59 7.87
CA LYS A 7 -46.16 6.15 8.00
C LYS A 7 -45.21 5.31 7.16
N LEU A 8 -44.88 5.82 5.99
CA LEU A 8 -43.84 5.26 5.13
C LEU A 8 -42.47 5.63 5.74
N SER A 9 -41.86 4.73 6.52
CA SER A 9 -40.50 4.87 7.01
C SER A 9 -39.58 4.49 5.87
N LEU A 10 -39.02 5.50 5.19
CA LEU A 10 -37.91 5.30 4.25
C LEU A 10 -36.66 4.91 5.07
N LEU A 11 -36.33 3.62 5.12
CA LEU A 11 -35.04 3.15 5.54
C LEU A 11 -34.05 3.53 4.42
N LEU A 12 -33.36 4.66 4.59
CA LEU A 12 -32.22 5.04 3.77
C LEU A 12 -31.05 4.17 4.19
N SER A 13 -30.91 3.00 3.57
CA SER A 13 -29.70 2.17 3.69
C SER A 13 -28.57 2.91 3.00
N ILE A 14 -27.81 3.70 3.75
CA ILE A 14 -26.54 4.24 3.29
C ILE A 14 -25.61 3.04 3.15
N LEU A 15 -25.53 2.50 1.93
CA LEU A 15 -24.43 1.65 1.51
C LEU A 15 -23.15 2.52 1.57
N VAL A 16 -22.50 2.55 2.72
CA VAL A 16 -21.13 3.00 2.82
C VAL A 16 -20.32 1.94 2.09
N SER A 17 -20.14 2.12 0.78
CA SER A 17 -19.11 1.44 0.03
C SER A 17 -17.79 1.84 0.67
N GLY A 18 -17.28 0.98 1.53
CA GLY A 18 -15.95 1.14 2.13
C GLY A 18 -14.95 1.15 0.98
N TYR A 19 -14.50 2.34 0.60
CA TYR A 19 -13.36 2.47 -0.29
C TYR A 19 -12.17 1.85 0.45
N ILE A 20 -11.65 0.75 -0.08
CA ILE A 20 -10.41 0.14 0.36
C ILE A 20 -9.32 1.09 -0.15
N PHE A 21 -8.83 1.95 0.72
CA PHE A 21 -7.61 2.70 0.48
C PHE A 21 -6.46 1.82 0.94
N ALA A 22 -5.46 1.67 0.12
CA ALA A 22 -4.11 1.26 0.44
C ALA A 22 -3.54 2.14 1.56
N TRP A 23 -2.26 2.04 1.91
CA TRP A 23 -1.70 3.10 2.78
C TRP A 23 -2.45 4.41 2.51
N GLY A 24 -3.04 5.01 3.52
CA GLY A 24 -3.73 6.29 3.35
C GLY A 24 -2.83 7.32 2.68
N VAL A 25 -3.41 8.43 2.28
CA VAL A 25 -2.72 9.49 1.51
C VAL A 25 -1.33 9.84 2.07
N THR A 26 -1.18 9.87 3.40
CA THR A 26 0.08 10.20 4.07
C THR A 26 1.15 9.13 3.85
N GLY A 27 0.82 7.84 4.01
CA GLY A 27 1.80 6.74 3.89
C GLY A 27 2.39 6.61 2.50
N HIS A 28 1.57 6.66 1.44
CA HIS A 28 2.07 6.66 0.07
C HIS A 28 2.98 7.85 -0.24
N ARG A 29 2.67 9.04 0.32
CA ARG A 29 3.51 10.22 0.13
C ARG A 29 4.85 10.08 0.85
N VAL A 30 4.88 9.54 2.07
CA VAL A 30 6.12 9.25 2.81
C VAL A 30 7.00 8.31 2.00
N ILE A 31 6.44 7.20 1.49
CA ILE A 31 7.15 6.22 0.68
C ILE A 31 7.72 6.85 -0.60
N ALA A 32 6.91 7.65 -1.30
CA ALA A 32 7.34 8.32 -2.53
C ALA A 32 8.44 9.37 -2.28
N GLU A 33 8.36 10.13 -1.17
CA GLU A 33 9.38 11.11 -0.79
C GLU A 33 10.71 10.45 -0.46
N ILE A 34 10.71 9.41 0.38
CA ILE A 34 11.91 8.61 0.68
C ILE A 34 12.50 8.04 -0.63
N ALA A 35 11.65 7.48 -1.49
CA ALA A 35 12.14 6.93 -2.75
C ALA A 35 12.80 7.99 -3.64
N GLU A 36 12.20 9.17 -3.76
CA GLU A 36 12.73 10.27 -4.58
C GLU A 36 14.09 10.76 -4.09
N ASN A 37 14.32 10.75 -2.76
CA ASN A 37 15.60 11.10 -2.14
C ASN A 37 16.73 10.12 -2.53
N HIS A 38 16.41 8.83 -2.68
CA HIS A 38 17.38 7.76 -3.00
C HIS A 38 17.48 7.41 -4.49
N LEU A 39 16.87 8.17 -5.38
CA LEU A 39 17.03 7.98 -6.82
C LEU A 39 18.41 8.42 -7.31
N SER A 40 18.99 7.62 -8.19
CA SER A 40 20.20 8.00 -8.93
C SER A 40 19.96 9.22 -9.81
N ARG A 41 21.01 9.94 -10.16
CA ARG A 41 20.90 11.07 -11.12
C ARG A 41 20.28 10.65 -12.45
N LYS A 42 20.55 9.43 -12.90
CA LYS A 42 20.00 8.88 -14.15
C LYS A 42 18.52 8.62 -14.00
N SER A 43 18.10 7.95 -12.93
CA SER A 43 16.67 7.67 -12.64
C SER A 43 15.88 8.96 -12.51
N LYS A 44 16.37 9.95 -11.77
CA LYS A 44 15.73 11.27 -11.65
C LYS A 44 15.47 11.93 -13.02
N ARG A 45 16.43 11.85 -13.94
CA ARG A 45 16.28 12.41 -15.30
C ARG A 45 15.23 11.66 -16.12
N GLU A 46 15.23 10.32 -16.08
CA GLU A 46 14.29 9.50 -16.83
C GLU A 46 12.85 9.65 -16.30
N ILE A 47 12.68 9.67 -14.98
CA ILE A 47 11.40 9.94 -14.33
C ILE A 47 10.87 11.32 -14.69
N LYS A 48 11.72 12.36 -14.68
CA LYS A 48 11.36 13.70 -15.10
C LYS A 48 10.89 13.77 -16.57
N LYS A 49 11.46 12.96 -17.48
CA LYS A 49 10.98 12.86 -18.86
C LYS A 49 9.56 12.32 -18.97
N LEU A 50 9.18 11.41 -18.04
CA LEU A 50 7.85 10.80 -18.00
C LEU A 50 6.84 11.68 -17.27
N LEU A 51 7.15 12.11 -16.05
CA LEU A 51 6.22 12.84 -15.19
C LEU A 51 6.19 14.36 -15.41
N GLY A 52 7.21 14.92 -16.11
CA GLY A 52 7.30 16.37 -16.31
C GLY A 52 7.89 17.09 -15.09
N LYS A 53 7.17 18.10 -14.59
CA LYS A 53 7.61 18.93 -13.45
C LYS A 53 7.12 18.39 -12.10
N GLU A 54 6.15 17.49 -12.10
CA GLU A 54 5.55 16.94 -10.90
C GLU A 54 6.50 15.95 -10.22
N LYS A 55 6.56 16.02 -8.88
CA LYS A 55 7.26 15.05 -8.04
C LYS A 55 6.51 13.70 -8.02
N MET A 56 7.22 12.63 -7.66
CA MET A 56 6.61 11.31 -7.47
C MET A 56 5.49 11.34 -6.40
N VAL A 57 5.65 12.15 -5.36
CA VAL A 57 4.65 12.36 -4.30
C VAL A 57 3.30 12.82 -4.83
N TYR A 58 3.26 13.64 -5.89
CA TYR A 58 2.01 14.07 -6.53
C TYR A 58 1.21 12.88 -7.08
N TRP A 59 1.90 11.87 -7.59
CA TRP A 59 1.32 10.69 -8.21
C TRP A 59 1.10 9.52 -7.25
N ALA A 60 1.58 9.62 -6.00
CA ALA A 60 1.60 8.52 -5.05
C ALA A 60 0.20 7.94 -4.74
N ASN A 61 -0.85 8.76 -4.81
CA ASN A 61 -2.23 8.33 -4.57
C ASN A 61 -3.08 8.24 -5.84
N TRP A 62 -2.47 8.38 -7.01
CA TRP A 62 -3.20 8.43 -8.28
C TRP A 62 -3.93 7.11 -8.57
N ALA A 63 -3.32 5.95 -8.28
CA ALA A 63 -3.91 4.65 -8.56
C ALA A 63 -5.17 4.37 -7.72
N ASP A 64 -5.30 4.98 -6.54
CA ASP A 64 -6.53 4.96 -5.77
C ASP A 64 -7.58 5.93 -6.33
N ALA A 65 -7.16 7.13 -6.70
CA ALA A 65 -8.06 8.15 -7.22
C ALA A 65 -8.78 7.70 -8.50
N ILE A 66 -8.09 6.96 -9.38
CA ILE A 66 -8.68 6.46 -10.64
C ILE A 66 -9.75 5.36 -10.45
N LYS A 67 -9.83 4.73 -9.26
CA LYS A 67 -10.94 3.81 -8.93
C LYS A 67 -12.29 4.51 -8.95
N SER A 68 -12.32 5.83 -8.81
CA SER A 68 -13.52 6.67 -8.90
C SER A 68 -13.79 7.19 -10.32
N ASP A 69 -12.98 6.81 -11.31
CA ASP A 69 -13.23 7.14 -12.72
C ASP A 69 -14.51 6.45 -13.18
N SER A 70 -15.44 7.23 -13.74
CA SER A 70 -16.72 6.74 -14.25
C SER A 70 -16.59 5.93 -15.55
N THR A 71 -15.41 5.94 -16.18
CA THR A 71 -15.14 5.15 -17.38
C THR A 71 -14.71 3.72 -17.01
N ASP A 72 -14.82 2.79 -17.97
CA ASP A 72 -14.34 1.41 -17.78
C ASP A 72 -12.81 1.27 -17.93
N THR A 73 -12.09 2.36 -18.15
CA THR A 73 -10.65 2.36 -18.44
C THR A 73 -9.82 1.63 -17.37
N TRP A 74 -10.18 1.79 -16.10
CA TRP A 74 -9.45 1.25 -14.96
C TRP A 74 -10.16 0.08 -14.29
N LYS A 75 -11.19 -0.48 -14.93
CA LYS A 75 -11.93 -1.62 -14.42
C LYS A 75 -11.02 -2.81 -14.18
N GLY A 76 -11.11 -3.39 -12.99
CA GLY A 76 -10.28 -4.54 -12.57
C GLY A 76 -8.94 -4.17 -11.92
N THR A 77 -8.51 -2.89 -11.94
CA THR A 77 -7.25 -2.50 -11.29
C THR A 77 -7.29 -2.56 -9.76
N SER A 78 -8.47 -2.62 -9.15
CA SER A 78 -8.62 -2.76 -7.70
C SER A 78 -7.94 -4.00 -7.14
N GLN A 79 -7.86 -5.09 -7.90
CA GLN A 79 -7.16 -6.32 -7.50
C GLN A 79 -5.64 -6.18 -7.52
N TRP A 80 -5.10 -5.15 -8.20
CA TRP A 80 -3.66 -4.93 -8.30
C TRP A 80 -3.01 -4.49 -6.98
N HIS A 81 -3.81 -3.99 -6.04
CA HIS A 81 -3.34 -3.34 -4.83
C HIS A 81 -2.94 -4.31 -3.71
N TYR A 82 -3.32 -5.57 -3.79
CA TYR A 82 -3.08 -6.56 -2.73
C TYR A 82 -2.85 -7.97 -3.27
N ILE A 83 -2.41 -8.84 -2.40
CA ILE A 83 -2.39 -10.29 -2.58
C ILE A 83 -2.75 -10.95 -1.25
N ASN A 84 -3.71 -11.86 -1.25
CA ASN A 84 -4.06 -12.59 -0.04
C ASN A 84 -3.30 -13.91 0.01
N VAL A 85 -2.57 -14.13 1.10
CA VAL A 85 -1.84 -15.38 1.37
C VAL A 85 -2.05 -15.77 2.81
N GLU A 86 -2.62 -16.94 3.05
CA GLU A 86 -2.76 -17.50 4.39
C GLU A 86 -1.38 -17.72 5.05
N PRO A 87 -1.28 -17.72 6.39
CA PRO A 87 -0.03 -17.96 7.07
C PRO A 87 0.69 -19.20 6.55
N GLN A 88 1.96 -19.06 6.23
CA GLN A 88 2.80 -20.14 5.72
C GLN A 88 3.92 -20.45 6.71
N PRO A 89 4.39 -21.71 6.80
CA PRO A 89 5.41 -22.12 7.75
C PRO A 89 6.78 -21.47 7.45
N ASP A 90 7.11 -21.27 6.19
CA ASP A 90 8.39 -20.74 5.77
C ASP A 90 8.30 -19.96 4.43
N PHE A 91 9.43 -19.42 4.01
CA PHE A 91 9.55 -18.65 2.76
C PHE A 91 9.21 -19.49 1.51
N LYS A 92 9.61 -20.76 1.46
CA LYS A 92 9.40 -21.60 0.30
C LYS A 92 7.92 -21.89 0.07
N ALA A 93 7.20 -22.25 1.13
CA ALA A 93 5.75 -22.47 1.06
C ALA A 93 5.02 -21.17 0.70
N PHE A 94 5.45 -20.01 1.23
CA PHE A 94 4.90 -18.71 0.85
C PHE A 94 5.12 -18.41 -0.64
N GLU A 95 6.34 -18.59 -1.14
CA GLU A 95 6.68 -18.36 -2.54
C GLU A 95 5.85 -19.24 -3.48
N GLU A 96 5.66 -20.53 -3.14
CA GLU A 96 4.81 -21.46 -3.89
C GLU A 96 3.37 -20.94 -3.95
N LYS A 97 2.79 -20.51 -2.82
CA LYS A 97 1.43 -19.96 -2.75
C LYS A 97 1.25 -18.66 -3.54
N VAL A 98 2.25 -17.81 -3.56
CA VAL A 98 2.23 -16.59 -4.40
C VAL A 98 2.28 -16.94 -5.89
N LYS A 99 3.13 -17.88 -6.29
CA LYS A 99 3.29 -18.30 -7.69
C LYS A 99 2.08 -19.06 -8.24
N GLU A 100 1.31 -19.76 -7.40
CA GLU A 100 0.05 -20.41 -7.77
C GLU A 100 -1.04 -19.42 -8.18
N GLN A 101 -0.95 -18.15 -7.73
CA GLN A 101 -1.96 -17.13 -8.02
C GLN A 101 -1.75 -16.52 -9.42
N THR A 102 -2.63 -16.86 -10.35
CA THR A 102 -2.58 -16.39 -11.74
C THR A 102 -3.41 -15.12 -11.99
N HIS A 103 -4.34 -14.78 -11.09
CA HIS A 103 -5.11 -13.54 -11.21
C HIS A 103 -4.24 -12.30 -10.94
N PRO A 104 -4.63 -11.11 -11.45
CA PRO A 104 -3.92 -9.87 -11.17
C PRO A 104 -3.83 -9.61 -9.66
N ASN A 105 -2.63 -9.30 -9.18
CA ASN A 105 -2.36 -8.97 -7.78
C ASN A 105 -1.11 -8.07 -7.69
N VAL A 106 -0.82 -7.53 -6.52
CA VAL A 106 0.27 -6.56 -6.33
C VAL A 106 1.63 -7.09 -6.81
N TYR A 107 1.93 -8.35 -6.56
CA TYR A 107 3.22 -8.95 -6.94
C TYR A 107 3.40 -9.07 -8.45
N ASN A 108 2.45 -9.73 -9.14
CA ASN A 108 2.57 -9.93 -10.58
C ASN A 108 2.39 -8.62 -11.36
N GLN A 109 1.63 -7.65 -10.86
CA GLN A 109 1.49 -6.34 -11.49
C GLN A 109 2.76 -5.49 -11.36
N ILE A 110 3.45 -5.49 -10.22
CA ILE A 110 4.75 -4.82 -10.10
C ILE A 110 5.75 -5.40 -11.12
N LEU A 111 5.79 -6.72 -11.29
CA LEU A 111 6.66 -7.37 -12.29
C LEU A 111 6.30 -6.97 -13.73
N ALA A 112 5.01 -6.97 -14.07
CA ALA A 112 4.52 -6.61 -15.41
C ALA A 112 4.80 -5.14 -15.74
N LEU A 113 4.44 -4.24 -14.82
CA LEU A 113 4.63 -2.80 -14.97
C LEU A 113 6.11 -2.41 -15.03
N SER A 114 6.98 -3.13 -14.30
CA SER A 114 8.44 -2.94 -14.38
C SER A 114 8.97 -3.26 -15.78
N LYS A 115 8.46 -4.32 -16.42
CA LYS A 115 8.81 -4.66 -17.83
C LYS A 115 8.31 -3.57 -18.77
N THR A 116 7.06 -3.11 -18.62
CA THR A 116 6.48 -2.01 -19.40
C THR A 116 7.32 -0.74 -19.28
N LEU A 117 7.65 -0.34 -18.05
CA LEU A 117 8.43 0.88 -17.80
C LEU A 117 9.85 0.79 -18.40
N LYS A 118 10.47 -0.37 -18.36
CA LYS A 118 11.81 -0.63 -18.92
C LYS A 118 11.83 -0.60 -20.44
N ASN A 119 10.74 -0.96 -21.12
CA ASN A 119 10.66 -1.04 -22.56
C ASN A 119 10.55 0.36 -23.20
N LYS A 120 11.67 0.88 -23.69
CA LYS A 120 11.74 2.23 -24.31
C LYS A 120 11.01 2.34 -25.64
N ASN A 121 10.64 1.23 -26.28
CA ASN A 121 9.91 1.21 -27.54
C ASN A 121 8.40 1.45 -27.36
N LEU A 122 7.89 1.34 -26.13
CA LEU A 122 6.49 1.63 -25.84
C LEU A 122 6.19 3.13 -25.79
N PRO A 123 4.95 3.54 -26.07
CA PRO A 123 4.51 4.93 -26.00
C PRO A 123 4.83 5.54 -24.63
N LYS A 124 5.18 6.84 -24.64
CA LYS A 124 5.51 7.58 -23.42
C LYS A 124 4.37 7.52 -22.38
N GLU A 125 3.13 7.66 -22.80
CA GLU A 125 1.97 7.65 -21.89
C GLU A 125 1.75 6.29 -21.24
N GLU A 126 1.99 5.18 -21.94
CA GLU A 126 1.93 3.85 -21.38
C GLU A 126 3.01 3.64 -20.29
N ARG A 127 4.24 4.06 -20.58
CA ARG A 127 5.33 4.03 -19.61
C ARG A 127 5.10 4.97 -18.42
N LYS A 128 4.51 6.13 -18.64
CA LYS A 128 4.11 7.06 -17.58
C LYS A 128 3.05 6.46 -16.67
N THR A 129 2.06 5.80 -17.24
CA THR A 129 1.02 5.06 -16.49
C THR A 129 1.64 3.95 -15.66
N ALA A 130 2.54 3.14 -16.25
CA ALA A 130 3.26 2.10 -15.52
C ALA A 130 4.07 2.67 -14.35
N LEU A 131 4.74 3.80 -14.53
CA LEU A 131 5.47 4.47 -13.45
C LEU A 131 4.56 4.93 -12.32
N LYS A 132 3.41 5.53 -12.63
CA LYS A 132 2.42 5.96 -11.62
C LYS A 132 1.91 4.78 -10.78
N PHE A 133 1.56 3.67 -11.43
CA PHE A 133 1.19 2.45 -10.72
C PHE A 133 2.34 1.92 -9.85
N LEU A 134 3.56 1.85 -10.36
CA LEU A 134 4.70 1.36 -9.58
C LEU A 134 4.97 2.20 -8.33
N ILE A 135 4.86 3.52 -8.42
CA ILE A 135 4.99 4.43 -7.26
C ILE A 135 3.98 4.04 -6.18
N HIS A 136 2.76 3.73 -6.55
CA HIS A 136 1.69 3.37 -5.63
C HIS A 136 1.81 1.92 -5.13
N LEU A 137 1.89 0.95 -6.04
CA LEU A 137 1.86 -0.48 -5.71
C LEU A 137 3.06 -0.95 -4.87
N MET A 138 4.21 -0.29 -4.98
CA MET A 138 5.33 -0.55 -4.07
C MET A 138 5.02 -0.10 -2.64
N GLY A 139 4.20 0.93 -2.47
CA GLY A 139 3.64 1.33 -1.20
C GLY A 139 2.65 0.28 -0.68
N ASP A 140 1.72 -0.15 -1.51
CA ASP A 140 0.75 -1.20 -1.18
C ASP A 140 1.43 -2.49 -0.72
N MET A 141 2.44 -2.94 -1.47
CA MET A 141 3.20 -4.13 -1.12
C MET A 141 3.90 -4.00 0.25
N ALA A 142 4.26 -2.79 0.67
CA ALA A 142 4.85 -2.54 1.98
C ALA A 142 3.80 -2.44 3.10
N GLN A 143 2.51 -2.28 2.80
CA GLN A 143 1.44 -2.32 3.79
C GLN A 143 1.16 -3.78 4.19
N PRO A 144 1.35 -4.14 5.47
CA PRO A 144 1.26 -5.55 5.87
C PRO A 144 -0.06 -6.22 5.51
N LEU A 145 -1.19 -5.56 5.70
CA LEU A 145 -2.50 -6.15 5.48
C LEU A 145 -2.89 -6.26 4.00
N HIS A 146 -2.11 -5.66 3.10
CA HIS A 146 -2.18 -5.94 1.65
C HIS A 146 -1.58 -7.30 1.26
N THR A 147 -0.94 -7.99 2.23
CA THR A 147 -0.51 -9.39 2.14
C THR A 147 -1.24 -10.21 3.22
N GLY A 148 -2.50 -9.88 3.44
CA GLY A 148 -3.36 -10.43 4.49
C GLY A 148 -4.07 -11.72 4.09
N ARG A 149 -5.18 -12.01 4.76
CA ARG A 149 -5.96 -13.24 4.57
C ARG A 149 -7.18 -12.98 3.68
N ALA A 150 -7.55 -13.97 2.86
CA ALA A 150 -8.71 -13.87 1.99
C ALA A 150 -10.04 -13.87 2.77
N GLU A 151 -10.13 -14.67 3.84
CA GLU A 151 -11.34 -14.86 4.64
C GLU A 151 -11.87 -13.56 5.27
N ASP A 152 -10.97 -12.67 5.67
CA ASP A 152 -11.29 -11.39 6.31
C ASP A 152 -11.02 -10.16 5.41
N LEU A 153 -10.75 -10.39 4.12
CA LEU A 153 -10.45 -9.35 3.15
C LEU A 153 -9.28 -8.45 3.59
N GLY A 154 -8.16 -9.07 4.02
CA GLY A 154 -7.00 -8.34 4.49
C GLY A 154 -7.25 -7.55 5.77
N GLY A 155 -8.09 -8.05 6.69
CA GLY A 155 -8.43 -7.37 7.95
C GLY A 155 -9.61 -6.40 7.86
N ASN A 156 -10.26 -6.26 6.70
CA ASN A 156 -11.44 -5.39 6.57
C ASN A 156 -12.65 -5.90 7.36
N LYS A 157 -12.76 -7.20 7.60
CA LYS A 157 -13.81 -7.81 8.42
C LYS A 157 -13.45 -7.90 9.91
N ILE A 158 -12.24 -7.51 10.30
CA ILE A 158 -11.84 -7.49 11.70
C ILE A 158 -12.20 -6.13 12.29
N GLU A 159 -13.34 -6.07 12.97
CA GLU A 159 -13.77 -4.86 13.68
C GLU A 159 -12.88 -4.63 14.90
N ILE A 160 -12.46 -3.39 15.10
CA ILE A 160 -11.72 -2.92 16.27
C ILE A 160 -12.29 -1.60 16.75
N THR A 161 -11.93 -1.20 17.98
CA THR A 161 -12.32 0.10 18.52
C THR A 161 -11.06 0.92 18.81
N TYR A 162 -10.92 2.08 18.14
CA TYR A 162 -9.81 3.00 18.32
C TYR A 162 -10.28 4.24 19.08
N PHE A 163 -9.80 4.42 20.32
CA PHE A 163 -10.26 5.49 21.24
C PHE A 163 -11.78 5.63 21.30
N GLY A 164 -12.50 4.51 21.41
CA GLY A 164 -13.96 4.50 21.48
C GLY A 164 -14.68 4.57 20.13
N SER A 165 -14.00 4.85 19.04
CA SER A 165 -14.57 4.89 17.69
C SER A 165 -14.42 3.55 16.98
N LYS A 166 -15.50 3.01 16.42
CA LYS A 166 -15.47 1.78 15.62
C LYS A 166 -14.71 1.99 14.30
N THR A 167 -13.91 1.01 13.93
CA THR A 167 -13.22 0.92 12.65
C THR A 167 -12.92 -0.54 12.35
N ASN A 168 -12.25 -0.86 11.23
CA ASN A 168 -11.68 -2.17 10.99
C ASN A 168 -10.15 -2.12 11.03
N LEU A 169 -9.54 -3.27 11.16
CA LEU A 169 -8.08 -3.41 11.28
C LEU A 169 -7.36 -2.87 10.05
N HIS A 170 -7.87 -3.14 8.84
CA HIS A 170 -7.28 -2.67 7.59
C HIS A 170 -7.25 -1.13 7.52
N SER A 171 -8.41 -0.48 7.63
CA SER A 171 -8.50 0.99 7.60
C SER A 171 -7.72 1.67 8.74
N PHE A 172 -7.57 1.00 9.88
CA PHE A 172 -6.76 1.50 10.98
C PHE A 172 -5.28 1.56 10.58
N TRP A 173 -4.75 0.50 9.98
CA TRP A 173 -3.37 0.45 9.50
C TRP A 173 -3.13 1.36 8.31
N ASP A 174 -4.07 1.46 7.38
CA ASP A 174 -3.93 2.32 6.20
C ASP A 174 -3.78 3.79 6.56
N SER A 175 -4.58 4.26 7.51
CA SER A 175 -4.71 5.70 7.73
C SER A 175 -4.57 6.11 9.20
N LYS A 176 -5.40 5.57 10.09
CA LYS A 176 -5.54 6.10 11.45
C LYS A 176 -4.25 6.00 12.26
N LEU A 177 -3.49 4.91 12.12
CA LEU A 177 -2.24 4.70 12.82
C LEU A 177 -1.16 5.68 12.35
N ILE A 178 -1.05 5.93 11.05
CA ILE A 178 -0.11 6.90 10.48
C ILE A 178 -0.52 8.32 10.83
N ASP A 179 -1.78 8.67 10.61
CA ASP A 179 -2.28 10.03 10.83
C ASP A 179 -2.24 10.42 12.32
N SER A 180 -2.24 9.44 13.22
CA SER A 180 -2.10 9.68 14.66
C SER A 180 -0.71 10.22 15.05
N GLN A 181 0.32 10.01 14.23
CA GLN A 181 1.66 10.54 14.43
C GLN A 181 1.72 12.07 14.27
N LYS A 182 0.74 12.64 13.54
CA LYS A 182 0.59 14.09 13.31
C LYS A 182 1.72 14.76 12.53
N TYR A 183 2.62 14.01 11.93
CA TYR A 183 3.65 14.53 11.03
C TYR A 183 3.07 14.83 9.64
N SER A 184 3.57 15.86 8.99
CA SER A 184 3.46 15.98 7.54
C SER A 184 4.25 14.84 6.88
N TYR A 185 3.93 14.50 5.62
CA TYR A 185 4.65 13.43 4.93
C TYR A 185 6.16 13.74 4.77
N THR A 186 6.54 15.00 4.64
CA THR A 186 7.94 15.43 4.54
C THR A 186 8.68 15.26 5.86
N GLU A 187 8.10 15.73 6.97
CA GLU A 187 8.68 15.54 8.30
C GLU A 187 8.83 14.06 8.62
N TYR A 188 7.81 13.26 8.31
CA TYR A 188 7.87 11.83 8.61
C TYR A 188 8.91 11.11 7.76
N ALA A 189 9.04 11.48 6.48
CA ALA A 189 10.10 10.95 5.62
C ALA A 189 11.50 11.30 6.16
N GLU A 190 11.74 12.53 6.60
CA GLU A 190 13.01 12.95 7.20
C GLU A 190 13.31 12.22 8.51
N ILE A 191 12.31 12.03 9.39
CA ILE A 191 12.47 11.29 10.65
C ILE A 191 12.86 9.84 10.40
N LEU A 192 12.29 9.20 9.38
CA LEU A 192 12.54 7.78 9.06
C LEU A 192 13.85 7.56 8.30
N ASP A 193 14.24 8.49 7.42
CA ASP A 193 15.34 8.32 6.47
C ASP A 193 16.71 8.68 7.07
N THR A 194 17.04 8.00 8.17
CA THR A 194 18.26 8.24 8.96
C THR A 194 19.28 7.11 8.86
N LYS A 195 19.07 6.14 7.95
CA LYS A 195 19.91 4.95 7.85
C LYS A 195 21.25 5.21 7.16
N SER A 196 22.28 4.52 7.61
CA SER A 196 23.58 4.47 6.95
C SER A 196 23.48 3.81 5.57
N LYS A 197 24.48 4.05 4.72
CA LYS A 197 24.54 3.42 3.39
C LYS A 197 24.54 1.89 3.46
N GLU A 198 25.17 1.31 4.45
CA GLU A 198 25.24 -0.12 4.69
C GLU A 198 23.88 -0.70 5.08
N GLU A 199 23.15 -0.02 5.97
CA GLU A 199 21.77 -0.41 6.35
C GLU A 199 20.83 -0.30 5.16
N ILE A 200 20.89 0.79 4.38
CA ILE A 200 20.10 0.98 3.17
C ILE A 200 20.35 -0.15 2.18
N LYS A 201 21.62 -0.50 1.93
CA LYS A 201 21.98 -1.61 1.05
C LYS A 201 21.40 -2.94 1.54
N LYS A 202 21.38 -3.18 2.86
CA LYS A 202 20.77 -4.36 3.47
C LYS A 202 19.26 -4.37 3.28
N ILE A 203 18.55 -3.24 3.47
CA ILE A 203 17.10 -3.13 3.26
C ILE A 203 16.73 -3.36 1.79
N GLN A 204 17.56 -2.89 0.87
CA GLN A 204 17.40 -3.03 -0.58
C GLN A 204 17.82 -4.40 -1.12
N SER A 205 18.42 -5.26 -0.31
CA SER A 205 18.85 -6.60 -0.73
C SER A 205 17.65 -7.53 -0.93
N GLY A 206 17.88 -8.65 -1.62
CA GLY A 206 16.84 -9.63 -1.93
C GLY A 206 16.05 -9.28 -3.18
N THR A 207 15.00 -10.03 -3.38
CA THR A 207 14.07 -9.97 -4.53
C THR A 207 12.75 -9.31 -4.14
N LEU A 208 11.89 -9.05 -5.12
CA LEU A 208 10.52 -8.60 -4.87
C LEU A 208 9.74 -9.60 -4.00
N MET A 209 10.02 -10.92 -4.14
CA MET A 209 9.40 -11.97 -3.34
C MET A 209 9.84 -11.90 -1.87
N ASP A 210 11.14 -11.66 -1.60
CA ASP A 210 11.65 -11.47 -0.25
C ASP A 210 10.98 -10.25 0.42
N TRP A 211 10.80 -9.17 -0.32
CA TRP A 211 10.15 -7.95 0.18
C TRP A 211 8.66 -8.17 0.49
N LEU A 212 7.96 -8.90 -0.37
CA LEU A 212 6.58 -9.29 -0.15
C LEU A 212 6.44 -10.19 1.10
N TYR A 213 7.37 -11.14 1.28
CA TYR A 213 7.39 -12.02 2.44
C TYR A 213 7.63 -11.24 3.75
N ASP A 214 8.45 -10.18 3.71
CA ASP A 214 8.63 -9.31 4.88
C ASP A 214 7.30 -8.65 5.31
N SER A 215 6.50 -8.19 4.36
CA SER A 215 5.16 -7.63 4.63
C SER A 215 4.20 -8.71 5.16
N HIS A 216 4.22 -9.91 4.59
CA HIS A 216 3.44 -11.05 5.09
C HIS A 216 3.79 -11.43 6.53
N LYS A 217 5.08 -11.47 6.89
CA LYS A 217 5.50 -11.69 8.28
C LYS A 217 5.00 -10.61 9.23
N ALA A 218 5.01 -9.35 8.78
CA ALA A 218 4.46 -8.25 9.55
C ALA A 218 2.93 -8.39 9.71
N ALA A 219 2.19 -8.75 8.65
CA ALA A 219 0.77 -9.04 8.72
C ALA A 219 0.45 -10.10 9.77
N ASN A 220 1.16 -11.23 9.76
CA ASN A 220 0.93 -12.31 10.72
C ASN A 220 1.13 -11.86 12.18
N LYS A 221 2.12 -10.98 12.45
CA LYS A 221 2.31 -10.38 13.80
C LYS A 221 1.14 -9.48 14.19
N ILE A 222 0.60 -8.71 13.24
CA ILE A 222 -0.54 -7.82 13.46
C ILE A 222 -1.78 -8.65 13.77
N TYR A 223 -2.09 -9.66 12.96
CA TYR A 223 -3.23 -10.57 13.18
C TYR A 223 -3.16 -11.27 14.54
N ALA A 224 -2.00 -11.78 14.91
CA ALA A 224 -1.81 -12.46 16.20
C ALA A 224 -2.07 -11.57 17.41
N ALA A 225 -1.92 -10.26 17.26
CA ALA A 225 -2.07 -9.29 18.35
C ALA A 225 -3.40 -8.50 18.29
N THR A 226 -4.22 -8.69 17.25
CA THR A 226 -5.41 -7.87 17.03
C THR A 226 -6.60 -8.74 16.63
N PRO A 227 -7.19 -9.49 17.58
CA PRO A 227 -8.41 -10.25 17.32
C PRO A 227 -9.60 -9.33 17.06
N HIS A 228 -10.67 -9.90 16.51
CA HIS A 228 -11.93 -9.19 16.33
C HIS A 228 -12.44 -8.64 17.67
N GLY A 229 -12.87 -7.38 17.69
CA GLY A 229 -13.35 -6.70 18.89
C GLY A 229 -12.25 -6.04 19.73
N GLU A 230 -10.97 -6.12 19.33
CA GLU A 230 -9.86 -5.53 20.07
C GLU A 230 -10.02 -4.01 20.27
N LYS A 231 -9.63 -3.54 21.46
CA LYS A 231 -9.62 -2.11 21.80
C LYS A 231 -8.20 -1.57 21.68
N VAL A 232 -7.93 -0.84 20.61
CA VAL A 232 -6.62 -0.26 20.33
C VAL A 232 -6.51 1.18 20.82
N SER A 233 -5.36 1.53 21.35
CA SER A 233 -5.06 2.82 21.94
C SER A 233 -3.56 3.13 21.84
N TYR A 234 -3.04 4.04 22.65
CA TYR A 234 -1.60 4.35 22.73
C TYR A 234 -0.72 3.14 22.97
N ALA A 235 -1.16 2.16 23.77
CA ALA A 235 -0.39 0.93 24.00
C ALA A 235 -0.18 0.12 22.72
N TYR A 236 -1.20 0.08 21.86
CA TYR A 236 -1.10 -0.57 20.55
C TYR A 236 -0.14 0.21 19.62
N GLN A 237 -0.28 1.53 19.58
CA GLN A 237 0.64 2.39 18.83
C GLN A 237 2.09 2.15 19.27
N TYR A 238 2.36 2.22 20.55
CA TYR A 238 3.70 1.94 21.11
C TYR A 238 4.24 0.57 20.69
N LYS A 239 3.41 -0.46 20.75
CA LYS A 239 3.78 -1.85 20.38
C LYS A 239 4.12 -2.00 18.89
N PHE A 240 3.45 -1.25 18.02
CA PHE A 240 3.53 -1.46 16.57
C PHE A 240 4.19 -0.31 15.79
N ASN A 241 4.62 0.74 16.48
CA ASN A 241 5.26 1.88 15.81
C ASN A 241 6.49 1.46 15.02
N ASP A 242 7.36 0.61 15.58
CA ASP A 242 8.54 0.09 14.89
C ASP A 242 8.18 -0.70 13.61
N VAL A 243 7.05 -1.41 13.61
CA VAL A 243 6.58 -2.14 12.43
C VAL A 243 6.10 -1.16 11.38
N LEU A 244 5.31 -0.17 11.75
CA LEU A 244 4.80 0.89 10.88
C LEU A 244 5.96 1.63 10.20
N GLU A 245 6.87 2.18 10.99
CA GLU A 245 8.00 2.98 10.53
C GLU A 245 8.94 2.19 9.63
N ARG A 246 9.23 0.95 10.01
CA ARG A 246 10.04 0.05 9.18
C ARG A 246 9.38 -0.24 7.84
N GLN A 247 8.07 -0.47 7.78
CA GLN A 247 7.38 -0.74 6.52
C GLN A 247 7.34 0.49 5.61
N LEU A 248 7.14 1.68 6.16
CA LEU A 248 7.21 2.93 5.40
C LEU A 248 8.61 3.17 4.82
N LEU A 249 9.64 3.04 5.65
CA LEU A 249 11.04 3.22 5.24
C LEU A 249 11.44 2.18 4.17
N ASN A 250 11.14 0.90 4.44
CA ASN A 250 11.46 -0.19 3.51
C ASN A 250 10.75 0.01 2.17
N GLY A 251 9.47 0.40 2.18
CA GLY A 251 8.69 0.70 0.98
C GLY A 251 9.39 1.76 0.12
N GLY A 252 9.82 2.87 0.72
CA GLY A 252 10.50 3.96 0.03
C GLY A 252 11.86 3.54 -0.53
N LEU A 253 12.71 2.92 0.28
CA LEU A 253 14.05 2.48 -0.15
C LEU A 253 13.99 1.39 -1.25
N ARG A 254 13.03 0.47 -1.15
CA ARG A 254 12.81 -0.60 -2.15
C ARG A 254 12.21 -0.06 -3.45
N LEU A 255 11.31 0.93 -3.39
CA LEU A 255 10.83 1.64 -4.58
C LEU A 255 11.99 2.36 -5.28
N ALA A 256 12.86 3.05 -4.55
CA ALA A 256 14.05 3.68 -5.11
C ALA A 256 14.96 2.65 -5.80
N LYS A 257 15.22 1.51 -5.14
CA LYS A 257 16.01 0.40 -5.71
C LYS A 257 15.42 -0.09 -7.02
N LEU A 258 14.12 -0.41 -7.03
CA LEU A 258 13.42 -0.88 -8.22
C LEU A 258 13.54 0.12 -9.39
N LEU A 259 13.29 1.39 -9.13
CA LEU A 259 13.37 2.44 -10.17
C LEU A 259 14.81 2.67 -10.63
N ASN A 260 15.80 2.58 -9.74
CA ASN A 260 17.20 2.66 -10.10
C ASN A 260 17.61 1.48 -10.99
N ASP A 261 17.12 0.28 -10.73
CA ASP A 261 17.41 -0.91 -11.58
C ASP A 261 16.73 -0.84 -12.95
N ILE A 262 15.56 -0.20 -13.03
CA ILE A 262 14.83 -0.03 -14.31
C ILE A 262 15.52 0.99 -15.20
N PHE A 263 16.00 2.11 -14.64
CA PHE A 263 16.57 3.23 -15.38
C PHE A 263 18.10 3.27 -15.38
N GLY A 264 18.72 2.50 -14.47
CA GLY A 264 20.19 2.41 -14.28
C GLY A 264 20.89 1.62 -15.34
#